data_bc08037679b4b8649247cf079b49ab3b
#
_entry.id   bc08037679b4b8649247cf079b49ab3b
#
_cell.length_a   1.000
_cell.length_b   1.000
_cell.length_c   1.000
_cell.angle_alpha   90.00
_cell.angle_beta   90.00
_cell.angle_gamma   90.00
#
_symmetry.space_group_name_H-M   'P 1'
#
loop_
_entity.id
_entity.type
_entity.pdbx_description
1 polymer ?
#
loop_
_entity_poly.entity_id
_entity_poly.type
_entity_poly.pdbx_seq_one_letter_code
_entity_poly.pdbx_strand_id
1 'polypeptide(L)'
;MIQTAITLADENGINLLSMRNLAKTLGVEAMSLYNYIQNKEELLDGMVEVCVKQFKLPKIGGEWRKEMKKRAKSVRQLLLTHVWLTHLLISRINIGPHFLRYFNDSIGCLVNAGFTYKQADQIINTLDSHIYGFTLQELNFPINKDEYVSKASEYLPLIPVEQLPFFYHLTKEVVTRRYNGIQNFDFGLDLILNGL
;
A
#
# COMPACT_ATOMS: atom_id res chain seq x y z
N MET A 1 -20.86 3.53 12.13
CA MET A 1 -19.91 2.80 12.98
C MET A 1 -18.61 2.48 12.23
N ILE A 2 -18.57 1.62 11.20
CA ILE A 2 -17.32 1.28 10.48
C ILE A 2 -16.65 2.53 9.90
N GLN A 3 -17.38 3.43 9.25
CA GLN A 3 -16.81 4.68 8.72
C GLN A 3 -16.21 5.55 9.82
N THR A 4 -16.84 5.64 10.98
CA THR A 4 -16.30 6.38 12.14
C THR A 4 -15.02 5.73 12.67
N ALA A 5 -14.97 4.39 12.67
CA ALA A 5 -13.75 3.66 13.05
C ALA A 5 -12.60 3.91 12.07
N ILE A 6 -12.88 3.97 10.76
CA ILE A 6 -11.90 4.36 9.72
C ILE A 6 -11.38 5.76 9.99
N THR A 7 -12.26 6.75 10.18
CA THR A 7 -11.87 8.13 10.49
C THR A 7 -10.98 8.20 11.74
N LEU A 8 -11.36 7.51 12.82
CA LEU A 8 -10.56 7.45 14.05
C LEU A 8 -9.17 6.83 13.83
N ALA A 9 -9.10 5.78 13.01
CA ALA A 9 -7.83 5.13 12.68
C ALA A 9 -6.94 6.03 11.80
N ASP A 10 -7.52 6.80 10.90
CA ASP A 10 -6.80 7.76 10.05
C ASP A 10 -6.24 8.93 10.87
N GLU A 11 -7.00 9.43 11.83
CA GLU A 11 -6.60 10.59 12.66
C GLU A 11 -5.62 10.21 13.78
N ASN A 12 -5.82 9.05 14.43
CA ASN A 12 -5.12 8.71 15.65
C ASN A 12 -4.25 7.45 15.56
N GLY A 13 -4.27 6.78 14.42
CA GLY A 13 -3.61 5.48 14.20
C GLY A 13 -4.43 4.29 14.73
N ILE A 14 -4.23 3.16 14.09
CA ILE A 14 -4.98 1.91 14.38
C ILE A 14 -4.79 1.39 15.80
N ASN A 15 -3.64 1.68 16.42
CA ASN A 15 -3.32 1.23 17.78
C ASN A 15 -4.22 1.90 18.83
N LEU A 16 -4.69 3.12 18.58
CA LEU A 16 -5.59 3.84 19.48
C LEU A 16 -7.06 3.51 19.24
N LEU A 17 -7.38 2.78 18.18
CA LEU A 17 -8.75 2.32 17.92
C LEU A 17 -9.15 1.24 18.95
N SER A 18 -10.15 1.57 19.76
CA SER A 18 -10.77 0.65 20.73
C SER A 18 -12.28 0.78 20.70
N MET A 19 -13.00 -0.27 21.12
CA MET A 19 -14.45 -0.24 21.21
C MET A 19 -14.95 0.91 22.11
N ARG A 20 -14.21 1.21 23.17
CA ARG A 20 -14.53 2.32 24.09
C ARG A 20 -14.37 3.69 23.41
N ASN A 21 -13.29 3.91 22.67
CA ASN A 21 -13.05 5.17 21.95
C ASN A 21 -14.08 5.35 20.83
N LEU A 22 -14.40 4.29 20.10
CA LEU A 22 -15.40 4.28 19.05
C LEU A 22 -16.79 4.64 19.62
N ALA A 23 -17.19 4.01 20.75
CA ALA A 23 -18.46 4.30 21.42
C ALA A 23 -18.54 5.75 21.87
N LYS A 24 -17.47 6.28 22.47
CA LYS A 24 -17.39 7.68 22.89
C LYS A 24 -17.58 8.63 21.70
N THR A 25 -16.94 8.36 20.57
CA THR A 25 -17.08 9.20 19.35
C THR A 25 -18.47 9.12 18.75
N LEU A 26 -19.13 7.96 18.85
CA LEU A 26 -20.50 7.76 18.38
C LEU A 26 -21.58 8.29 19.35
N GLY A 27 -21.20 8.69 20.58
CA GLY A 27 -22.14 9.15 21.60
C GLY A 27 -23.05 8.04 22.17
N VAL A 28 -22.53 6.80 22.19
CA VAL A 28 -23.28 5.62 22.67
C VAL A 28 -22.51 4.87 23.76
N GLU A 29 -23.19 4.00 24.49
CA GLU A 29 -22.56 3.09 25.44
C GLU A 29 -21.77 2.00 24.69
N ALA A 30 -20.58 1.64 25.20
CA ALA A 30 -19.71 0.63 24.55
C ALA A 30 -20.42 -0.71 24.36
N MET A 31 -21.27 -1.11 25.31
CA MET A 31 -22.05 -2.36 25.21
C MET A 31 -23.04 -2.36 24.04
N SER A 32 -23.55 -1.22 23.63
CA SER A 32 -24.47 -1.14 22.49
C SER A 32 -23.81 -1.47 21.15
N LEU A 33 -22.47 -1.30 21.03
CA LEU A 33 -21.74 -1.67 19.83
C LEU A 33 -21.72 -3.18 19.60
N TYR A 34 -21.71 -3.96 20.68
CA TYR A 34 -21.69 -5.43 20.61
C TYR A 34 -22.99 -6.05 20.09
N ASN A 35 -24.07 -5.25 19.96
CA ASN A 35 -25.29 -5.66 19.24
C ASN A 35 -25.07 -5.74 17.71
N TYR A 36 -24.03 -5.10 17.19
CA TYR A 36 -23.76 -4.99 15.74
C TYR A 36 -22.45 -5.66 15.34
N ILE A 37 -21.51 -5.78 16.24
CA ILE A 37 -20.18 -6.34 16.02
C ILE A 37 -19.74 -7.13 17.25
N GLN A 38 -19.36 -8.38 17.06
CA GLN A 38 -19.03 -9.29 18.15
C GLN A 38 -17.75 -8.92 18.90
N ASN A 39 -16.76 -8.37 18.18
CA ASN A 39 -15.45 -8.05 18.75
C ASN A 39 -14.69 -7.03 17.86
N LYS A 40 -13.49 -6.63 18.32
CA LYS A 40 -12.62 -5.71 17.57
C LYS A 40 -12.15 -6.30 16.25
N GLU A 41 -11.94 -7.60 16.18
CA GLU A 41 -11.46 -8.28 14.96
C GLU A 41 -12.48 -8.16 13.82
N GLU A 42 -13.78 -8.38 14.12
CA GLU A 42 -14.86 -8.18 13.15
C GLU A 42 -14.97 -6.72 12.71
N LEU A 43 -14.72 -5.76 13.61
CA LEU A 43 -14.64 -4.35 13.26
C LEU A 43 -13.52 -4.09 12.25
N LEU A 44 -12.33 -4.63 12.48
CA LEU A 44 -11.17 -4.49 11.60
C LEU A 44 -11.43 -5.14 10.23
N ASP A 45 -12.07 -6.31 10.18
CA ASP A 45 -12.47 -6.96 8.94
C ASP A 45 -13.46 -6.10 8.15
N GLY A 46 -14.45 -5.51 8.83
CA GLY A 46 -15.38 -4.58 8.21
C GLY A 46 -14.71 -3.31 7.67
N MET A 47 -13.71 -2.79 8.36
CA MET A 47 -12.92 -1.63 7.89
C MET A 47 -12.12 -1.98 6.63
N VAL A 48 -11.47 -3.15 6.61
CA VAL A 48 -10.76 -3.66 5.42
C VAL A 48 -11.71 -3.78 4.24
N GLU A 49 -12.88 -4.39 4.43
CA GLU A 49 -13.89 -4.58 3.38
C GLU A 49 -14.38 -3.25 2.78
N VAL A 50 -14.62 -2.23 3.62
CA VAL A 50 -15.02 -0.88 3.15
C VAL A 50 -13.92 -0.24 2.30
N CYS A 51 -12.64 -0.43 2.66
CA CYS A 51 -11.53 0.07 1.87
C CYS A 51 -11.35 -0.74 0.58
N VAL A 52 -11.35 -2.06 0.65
CA VAL A 52 -11.16 -2.96 -0.50
C VAL A 52 -12.26 -2.80 -1.55
N LYS A 53 -13.48 -2.49 -1.15
CA LYS A 53 -14.59 -2.14 -2.07
C LYS A 53 -14.22 -1.00 -3.02
N GLN A 54 -13.28 -0.14 -2.68
CA GLN A 54 -12.83 0.98 -3.49
C GLN A 54 -11.69 0.61 -4.46
N PHE A 55 -11.10 -0.58 -4.33
CA PHE A 55 -10.06 -1.03 -5.25
C PHE A 55 -10.61 -1.16 -6.67
N LYS A 56 -9.83 -0.74 -7.65
CA LYS A 56 -10.19 -0.94 -9.07
C LYS A 56 -10.01 -2.42 -9.42
N LEU A 57 -11.13 -3.06 -9.73
CA LEU A 57 -11.13 -4.45 -10.18
C LEU A 57 -10.55 -4.52 -11.60
N PRO A 58 -9.59 -5.43 -11.86
CA PRO A 58 -9.09 -5.67 -13.20
C PRO A 58 -10.20 -6.23 -14.10
N LYS A 59 -10.27 -5.75 -15.34
CA LYS A 59 -11.23 -6.25 -16.31
C LYS A 59 -10.71 -7.56 -16.91
N ILE A 60 -11.45 -8.66 -16.70
CA ILE A 60 -11.19 -9.95 -17.35
C ILE A 60 -11.40 -9.77 -18.86
N GLY A 61 -10.42 -10.21 -19.67
CA GLY A 61 -10.41 -10.02 -21.12
C GLY A 61 -9.92 -8.62 -21.56
N GLY A 62 -9.50 -7.77 -20.63
CA GLY A 62 -8.81 -6.52 -20.92
C GLY A 62 -7.33 -6.72 -21.26
N GLU A 63 -6.64 -5.63 -21.58
CA GLU A 63 -5.19 -5.64 -21.71
C GLU A 63 -4.57 -5.78 -20.31
N TRP A 64 -4.07 -6.97 -19.99
CA TRP A 64 -3.72 -7.37 -18.64
C TRP A 64 -2.67 -6.48 -17.95
N ARG A 65 -1.63 -6.02 -18.69
CA ARG A 65 -0.62 -5.11 -18.12
C ARG A 65 -1.23 -3.80 -17.66
N LYS A 66 -2.10 -3.24 -18.48
CA LYS A 66 -2.83 -2.01 -18.18
C LYS A 66 -3.78 -2.18 -17.00
N GLU A 67 -4.48 -3.31 -16.95
CA GLU A 67 -5.40 -3.61 -15.85
C GLU A 67 -4.65 -3.85 -14.54
N MET A 68 -3.51 -4.58 -14.54
CA MET A 68 -2.67 -4.76 -13.35
C MET A 68 -2.04 -3.43 -12.90
N LYS A 69 -1.66 -2.55 -13.83
CA LYS A 69 -1.16 -1.21 -13.50
C LYS A 69 -2.24 -0.34 -12.83
N LYS A 70 -3.47 -0.37 -13.34
CA LYS A 70 -4.61 0.34 -12.71
C LYS A 70 -4.91 -0.22 -11.30
N ARG A 71 -4.92 -1.56 -11.17
CA ARG A 71 -5.07 -2.24 -9.90
C ARG A 71 -4.03 -1.74 -8.90
N ALA A 72 -2.75 -1.85 -9.23
CA ALA A 72 -1.65 -1.48 -8.37
C ALA A 72 -1.73 -0.01 -7.91
N LYS A 73 -1.99 0.92 -8.83
CA LYS A 73 -2.15 2.35 -8.52
C LYS A 73 -3.34 2.62 -7.61
N SER A 74 -4.47 1.94 -7.82
CA SER A 74 -5.65 2.15 -6.98
C SER A 74 -5.45 1.62 -5.56
N VAL A 75 -4.80 0.47 -5.39
CA VAL A 75 -4.43 -0.07 -4.08
C VAL A 75 -3.48 0.89 -3.38
N ARG A 76 -2.37 1.25 -4.02
CA ARG A 76 -1.39 2.18 -3.44
C ARG A 76 -2.03 3.50 -3.00
N GLN A 77 -2.94 4.07 -3.80
CA GLN A 77 -3.62 5.32 -3.43
C GLN A 77 -4.39 5.18 -2.12
N LEU A 78 -5.08 4.07 -1.92
CA LEU A 78 -5.83 3.82 -0.69
C LEU A 78 -4.91 3.53 0.50
N LEU A 79 -3.77 2.87 0.29
CA LEU A 79 -2.77 2.66 1.34
C LEU A 79 -2.11 3.97 1.79
N LEU A 80 -1.93 4.93 0.89
CA LEU A 80 -1.43 6.27 1.23
C LEU A 80 -2.48 7.09 1.98
N THR A 81 -3.77 6.88 1.70
CA THR A 81 -4.88 7.53 2.39
C THR A 81 -5.12 6.91 3.77
N HIS A 82 -5.08 5.59 3.85
CA HIS A 82 -5.34 4.81 5.06
C HIS A 82 -4.07 4.04 5.44
N VAL A 83 -3.13 4.73 6.09
CA VAL A 83 -1.78 4.19 6.40
C VAL A 83 -1.83 2.86 7.17
N TRP A 84 -2.83 2.69 8.04
CA TRP A 84 -3.07 1.48 8.82
C TRP A 84 -3.50 0.27 7.97
N LEU A 85 -4.06 0.51 6.77
CA LEU A 85 -4.63 -0.55 5.94
C LEU A 85 -3.59 -1.57 5.46
N THR A 86 -2.37 -1.11 5.14
CA THR A 86 -1.28 -2.02 4.72
C THR A 86 -1.03 -3.10 5.76
N HIS A 87 -0.96 -2.71 7.03
CA HIS A 87 -0.74 -3.67 8.12
C HIS A 87 -1.88 -4.70 8.20
N LEU A 88 -3.13 -4.28 8.09
CA LEU A 88 -4.27 -5.19 8.16
C LEU A 88 -4.36 -6.13 6.94
N LEU A 89 -3.94 -5.68 5.76
CA LEU A 89 -3.93 -6.53 4.56
C LEU A 89 -2.90 -7.66 4.65
N ILE A 90 -1.73 -7.42 5.25
CA ILE A 90 -0.65 -8.42 5.33
C ILE A 90 -0.66 -9.28 6.61
N SER A 91 -1.25 -8.80 7.70
CA SER A 91 -1.23 -9.49 9.00
C SER A 91 -2.49 -10.32 9.29
N ARG A 92 -3.48 -10.32 8.41
CA ARG A 92 -4.79 -10.96 8.63
C ARG A 92 -5.18 -11.83 7.46
N ILE A 93 -6.01 -12.83 7.71
CA ILE A 93 -6.67 -13.61 6.67
C ILE A 93 -7.90 -12.83 6.22
N ASN A 94 -7.82 -12.20 5.05
CA ASN A 94 -8.90 -11.40 4.48
C ASN A 94 -9.79 -12.28 3.59
N ILE A 95 -11.00 -12.59 4.04
CA ILE A 95 -11.98 -13.46 3.35
C ILE A 95 -13.33 -12.77 3.13
N GLY A 96 -13.37 -11.46 3.27
CA GLY A 96 -14.58 -10.70 2.99
C GLY A 96 -14.95 -10.70 1.50
N PRO A 97 -16.24 -10.50 1.17
CA PRO A 97 -16.74 -10.67 -0.20
C PRO A 97 -16.07 -9.70 -1.21
N HIS A 98 -15.73 -8.49 -0.81
CA HIS A 98 -15.05 -7.54 -1.70
C HIS A 98 -13.59 -7.94 -1.93
N PHE A 99 -12.89 -8.42 -0.89
CA PHE A 99 -11.52 -8.92 -1.03
C PHE A 99 -11.47 -10.16 -1.93
N LEU A 100 -12.36 -11.13 -1.70
CA LEU A 100 -12.44 -12.34 -2.52
C LEU A 100 -12.76 -12.01 -3.99
N ARG A 101 -13.66 -11.07 -4.24
CA ARG A 101 -13.97 -10.61 -5.59
C ARG A 101 -12.76 -9.93 -6.25
N TYR A 102 -12.08 -9.06 -5.53
CA TYR A 102 -10.87 -8.40 -6.02
C TYR A 102 -9.78 -9.40 -6.39
N PHE A 103 -9.56 -10.41 -5.55
CA PHE A 103 -8.58 -11.46 -5.81
C PHE A 103 -8.99 -12.35 -7.00
N ASN A 104 -10.26 -12.77 -7.06
CA ASN A 104 -10.81 -13.53 -8.18
C ASN A 104 -10.62 -12.82 -9.52
N ASP A 105 -11.00 -11.54 -9.59
CA ASP A 105 -10.92 -10.78 -10.85
C ASP A 105 -9.46 -10.49 -11.25
N SER A 106 -8.56 -10.39 -10.28
CA SER A 106 -7.11 -10.28 -10.53
C SER A 106 -6.55 -11.57 -11.15
N ILE A 107 -6.86 -12.73 -10.58
CA ILE A 107 -6.50 -14.04 -11.15
C ILE A 107 -7.14 -14.20 -12.53
N GLY A 108 -8.44 -13.93 -12.66
CA GLY A 108 -9.18 -14.08 -13.90
C GLY A 108 -8.62 -13.25 -15.05
N CYS A 109 -8.17 -12.02 -14.76
CA CYS A 109 -7.53 -11.15 -15.75
C CYS A 109 -6.25 -11.79 -16.31
N LEU A 110 -5.40 -12.34 -15.45
CA LEU A 110 -4.13 -12.97 -15.85
C LEU A 110 -4.34 -14.31 -16.55
N VAL A 111 -5.23 -15.16 -16.03
CA VAL A 111 -5.53 -16.46 -16.65
C VAL A 111 -6.15 -16.28 -18.04
N ASN A 112 -7.03 -15.31 -18.20
CA ASN A 112 -7.60 -14.97 -19.52
C ASN A 112 -6.54 -14.43 -20.51
N ALA A 113 -5.45 -13.86 -20.00
CA ALA A 113 -4.31 -13.43 -20.82
C ALA A 113 -3.33 -14.57 -21.16
N GLY A 114 -3.58 -15.81 -20.72
CA GLY A 114 -2.80 -17.00 -21.06
C GLY A 114 -1.87 -17.50 -19.96
N PHE A 115 -1.84 -16.86 -18.78
CA PHE A 115 -1.08 -17.37 -17.65
C PHE A 115 -1.76 -18.55 -16.98
N THR A 116 -1.00 -19.49 -16.47
CA THR A 116 -1.54 -20.57 -15.60
C THR A 116 -1.98 -19.97 -14.26
N TYR A 117 -2.85 -20.67 -13.52
CA TYR A 117 -3.25 -20.26 -12.16
C TYR A 117 -2.06 -20.07 -11.24
N LYS A 118 -1.06 -20.95 -11.31
CA LYS A 118 0.18 -20.83 -10.52
C LYS A 118 0.94 -19.55 -10.86
N GLN A 119 1.09 -19.23 -12.15
CA GLN A 119 1.77 -18.00 -12.57
C GLN A 119 0.97 -16.76 -12.14
N ALA A 120 -0.36 -16.78 -12.31
CA ALA A 120 -1.23 -15.68 -11.89
C ALA A 120 -1.09 -15.39 -10.40
N ASP A 121 -1.09 -16.42 -9.54
CA ASP A 121 -0.88 -16.28 -8.10
C ASP A 121 0.50 -15.67 -7.79
N GLN A 122 1.58 -16.19 -8.40
CA GLN A 122 2.93 -15.66 -8.20
C GLN A 122 3.08 -14.20 -8.67
N ILE A 123 2.45 -13.85 -9.80
CA ILE A 123 2.47 -12.47 -10.34
C ILE A 123 1.74 -11.53 -9.36
N ILE A 124 0.56 -11.92 -8.87
CA ILE A 124 -0.20 -11.11 -7.90
C ILE A 124 0.60 -10.91 -6.63
N ASN A 125 1.18 -11.97 -6.07
CA ASN A 125 2.00 -11.88 -4.86
C ASN A 125 3.23 -10.97 -5.06
N THR A 126 3.87 -11.02 -6.23
CA THR A 126 5.01 -10.14 -6.57
C THR A 126 4.58 -8.68 -6.66
N LEU A 127 3.46 -8.41 -7.35
CA LEU A 127 2.89 -7.07 -7.46
C LEU A 127 2.48 -6.51 -6.10
N ASP A 128 1.82 -7.32 -5.26
CA ASP A 128 1.39 -6.92 -3.93
C ASP A 128 2.58 -6.65 -3.01
N SER A 129 3.64 -7.45 -3.10
CA SER A 129 4.89 -7.18 -2.39
C SER A 129 5.51 -5.85 -2.78
N HIS A 130 5.51 -5.50 -4.08
CA HIS A 130 5.96 -4.19 -4.55
C HIS A 130 5.04 -3.07 -4.03
N ILE A 131 3.71 -3.22 -4.15
CA ILE A 131 2.74 -2.22 -3.71
C ILE A 131 2.90 -1.93 -2.22
N TYR A 132 2.89 -2.97 -1.38
CA TYR A 132 2.93 -2.83 0.08
C TYR A 132 4.31 -2.36 0.55
N GLY A 133 5.38 -3.01 0.09
CA GLY A 133 6.73 -2.67 0.49
C GLY A 133 7.14 -1.27 0.07
N PHE A 134 6.85 -0.89 -1.18
CA PHE A 134 7.14 0.46 -1.66
C PHE A 134 6.35 1.53 -0.89
N THR A 135 5.05 1.30 -0.67
CA THR A 135 4.21 2.26 0.06
C THR A 135 4.68 2.43 1.51
N LEU A 136 5.05 1.32 2.18
CA LEU A 136 5.59 1.39 3.55
C LEU A 136 6.92 2.15 3.59
N GLN A 137 7.82 1.92 2.63
CA GLN A 137 9.08 2.66 2.55
C GLN A 137 8.84 4.15 2.32
N GLU A 138 7.90 4.51 1.45
CA GLU A 138 7.56 5.91 1.17
C GLU A 138 6.99 6.61 2.40
N LEU A 139 6.06 5.96 3.11
CA LEU A 139 5.41 6.49 4.32
C LEU A 139 6.38 6.65 5.51
N ASN A 140 7.40 5.81 5.58
CA ASN A 140 8.39 5.82 6.66
C ASN A 140 9.73 6.42 6.24
N PHE A 141 9.80 7.07 5.07
CA PHE A 141 11.04 7.68 4.62
C PHE A 141 11.44 8.85 5.54
N PRO A 142 12.65 8.81 6.13
CA PRO A 142 13.01 9.71 7.24
C PRO A 142 13.31 11.15 6.83
N ILE A 143 13.33 11.44 5.51
CA ILE A 143 13.68 12.76 4.96
C ILE A 143 12.53 13.26 4.10
N ASN A 144 12.11 14.50 4.31
CA ASN A 144 11.12 15.13 3.45
C ASN A 144 11.65 15.26 2.02
N LYS A 145 10.78 15.06 1.03
CA LYS A 145 11.18 15.12 -0.39
C LYS A 145 11.85 16.45 -0.75
N ASP A 146 11.38 17.54 -0.18
CA ASP A 146 11.92 18.89 -0.42
C ASP A 146 13.31 19.11 0.21
N GLU A 147 13.64 18.35 1.26
CA GLU A 147 14.92 18.42 1.96
C GLU A 147 15.97 17.45 1.41
N TYR A 148 15.57 16.53 0.52
CA TYR A 148 16.44 15.44 0.09
C TYR A 148 17.72 15.93 -0.58
N VAL A 149 17.64 16.94 -1.47
CA VAL A 149 18.81 17.53 -2.15
C VAL A 149 19.70 18.25 -1.14
N SER A 150 19.12 18.99 -0.19
CA SER A 150 19.87 19.67 0.87
C SER A 150 20.64 18.68 1.73
N LYS A 151 19.97 17.63 2.18
CA LYS A 151 20.60 16.54 2.96
C LYS A 151 21.70 15.83 2.17
N ALA A 152 21.46 15.51 0.90
CA ALA A 152 22.48 14.93 0.03
C ALA A 152 23.72 15.85 -0.09
N SER A 153 23.51 17.17 -0.17
CA SER A 153 24.60 18.16 -0.24
C SER A 153 25.39 18.22 1.06
N GLU A 154 24.75 18.10 2.22
CA GLU A 154 25.42 18.05 3.52
C GLU A 154 26.30 16.77 3.66
N TYR A 155 25.81 15.64 3.17
CA TYR A 155 26.50 14.35 3.31
C TYR A 155 27.57 14.09 2.22
N LEU A 156 27.44 14.67 1.03
CA LEU A 156 28.36 14.42 -0.08
C LEU A 156 29.84 14.59 0.28
N PRO A 157 30.29 15.67 1.01
CA PRO A 157 31.69 15.82 1.40
C PRO A 157 32.19 14.77 2.39
N LEU A 158 31.27 14.07 3.08
CA LEU A 158 31.61 13.05 4.08
C LEU A 158 31.80 11.66 3.45
N ILE A 159 31.45 11.47 2.17
CA ILE A 159 31.58 10.20 1.46
C ILE A 159 32.99 10.08 0.91
N PRO A 160 33.83 9.12 1.39
CA PRO A 160 35.17 8.94 0.89
C PRO A 160 35.15 8.34 -0.53
N VAL A 161 35.39 9.17 -1.52
CA VAL A 161 35.23 8.83 -2.94
C VAL A 161 36.11 7.64 -3.37
N GLU A 162 37.31 7.51 -2.81
CA GLU A 162 38.20 6.39 -3.12
C GLU A 162 37.70 5.03 -2.65
N GLN A 163 36.94 5.03 -1.51
CA GLN A 163 36.41 3.81 -0.90
C GLN A 163 34.98 3.53 -1.37
N LEU A 164 34.18 4.58 -1.65
CA LEU A 164 32.74 4.49 -1.99
C LEU A 164 32.41 5.26 -3.28
N PRO A 165 33.11 4.99 -4.40
CA PRO A 165 32.98 5.78 -5.64
C PRO A 165 31.54 5.77 -6.18
N PHE A 166 30.86 4.63 -6.18
CA PHE A 166 29.52 4.52 -6.74
C PHE A 166 28.48 5.27 -5.91
N PHE A 167 28.56 5.19 -4.59
CA PHE A 167 27.67 5.93 -3.71
C PHE A 167 27.93 7.44 -3.78
N TYR A 168 29.19 7.87 -3.82
CA TYR A 168 29.57 9.26 -4.04
C TYR A 168 28.97 9.81 -5.35
N HIS A 169 29.14 9.09 -6.46
CA HIS A 169 28.63 9.54 -7.74
C HIS A 169 27.09 9.56 -7.79
N LEU A 170 26.41 8.56 -7.22
CA LEU A 170 24.95 8.58 -7.10
C LEU A 170 24.46 9.80 -6.29
N THR A 171 25.10 10.08 -5.15
CA THR A 171 24.76 11.25 -4.31
C THR A 171 25.03 12.55 -5.06
N LYS A 172 26.12 12.61 -5.86
CA LYS A 172 26.43 13.77 -6.71
C LYS A 172 25.36 14.00 -7.79
N GLU A 173 24.79 12.96 -8.39
CA GLU A 173 23.67 13.09 -9.35
C GLU A 173 22.46 13.75 -8.67
N VAL A 174 22.16 13.40 -7.41
CA VAL A 174 21.10 14.05 -6.62
C VAL A 174 21.42 15.51 -6.37
N VAL A 175 22.62 15.83 -5.88
CA VAL A 175 23.06 17.19 -5.57
C VAL A 175 23.02 18.08 -6.82
N THR A 176 23.44 17.55 -7.96
CA THR A 176 23.42 18.26 -9.25
C THR A 176 22.05 18.28 -9.93
N ARG A 177 21.02 17.72 -9.29
CA ARG A 177 19.63 17.62 -9.79
C ARG A 177 19.48 16.88 -11.11
N ARG A 178 20.44 15.99 -11.46
CA ARG A 178 20.33 15.07 -12.60
C ARG A 178 19.43 13.88 -12.26
N TYR A 179 19.34 13.56 -10.99
CA TYR A 179 18.45 12.57 -10.43
C TYR A 179 17.77 13.14 -9.19
N ASN A 180 16.47 12.93 -9.04
CA ASN A 180 15.74 13.49 -7.89
C ASN A 180 15.96 12.70 -6.59
N GLY A 181 16.58 11.52 -6.66
CA GLY A 181 16.83 10.66 -5.50
C GLY A 181 15.59 10.04 -4.90
N ILE A 182 14.41 10.36 -5.42
CA ILE A 182 13.13 9.94 -4.86
C ILE A 182 12.72 8.61 -5.48
N GLN A 183 12.23 7.73 -4.65
CA GLN A 183 11.69 6.44 -5.08
C GLN A 183 10.58 6.65 -6.12
N ASN A 184 10.59 5.81 -7.16
CA ASN A 184 9.64 5.85 -8.25
C ASN A 184 8.83 4.54 -8.30
N PHE A 185 7.60 4.59 -7.79
CA PHE A 185 6.70 3.44 -7.76
C PHE A 185 6.44 2.85 -9.16
N ASP A 186 6.20 3.74 -10.15
CA ASP A 186 5.88 3.31 -11.51
C ASP A 186 7.07 2.62 -12.17
N PHE A 187 8.30 3.04 -11.91
CA PHE A 187 9.50 2.40 -12.43
C PHE A 187 9.59 0.92 -11.98
N GLY A 188 9.45 0.65 -10.68
CA GLY A 188 9.47 -0.72 -10.18
C GLY A 188 8.29 -1.56 -10.68
N LEU A 189 7.10 -0.97 -10.74
CA LEU A 189 5.92 -1.62 -11.29
C LEU A 189 6.11 -1.98 -12.78
N ASP A 190 6.67 -1.08 -13.59
CA ASP A 190 6.92 -1.31 -15.00
C ASP A 190 8.02 -2.36 -15.23
N LEU A 191 9.06 -2.41 -14.38
CA LEU A 191 10.07 -3.49 -14.41
C LEU A 191 9.42 -4.86 -14.21
N ILE A 192 8.52 -4.99 -13.23
CA ILE A 192 7.82 -6.26 -12.96
C ILE A 192 6.93 -6.62 -14.15
N LEU A 193 6.07 -5.70 -14.62
CA LEU A 193 5.10 -5.97 -15.66
C LEU A 193 5.72 -6.23 -17.04
N ASN A 194 6.88 -5.66 -17.34
CA ASN A 194 7.59 -5.86 -18.61
C ASN A 194 8.51 -7.08 -18.60
N GLY A 195 8.83 -7.59 -17.41
CA GLY A 195 9.62 -8.82 -17.25
C GLY A 195 8.80 -10.13 -17.33
N LEU A 196 7.47 -10.01 -17.51
CA LEU A 196 6.52 -11.15 -17.55
C LEU A 196 6.13 -11.58 -18.95
#